data_13a95445b45b8cf5f0f9b6a4e83ee86d
#
_entry.id   13a95445b45b8cf5f0f9b6a4e83ee86d
#
_cell.length_a   1.000
_cell.length_b   1.000
_cell.length_c   1.000
_cell.angle_alpha   90.00
_cell.angle_beta   90.00
_cell.angle_gamma   90.00
#
_symmetry.space_group_name_H-M   'P 1'
#
loop_
_entity.id
_entity.type
_entity.pdbx_description
1 polymer ?
#
loop_
_entity_poly.entity_id
_entity_poly.type
_entity_poly.pdbx_seq_one_letter_code
_entity_poly.pdbx_strand_id
1 'polypeptide(L)' 'MSRKVLQIGYEPERDRLTWDGWDIHCGQGMDVLLPDRLDGGTWRTVSFEYNDEEWYMPGHPGVSPVGLWARERQD' A
#
# COMPACT_ATOMS: atom_id res chain seq x y z
N MET A 1 -21.28 -5.85 3.42
CA MET A 1 -20.15 -6.34 4.20
C MET A 1 -19.06 -5.28 4.29
N SER A 2 -18.48 -5.13 5.45
CA SER A 2 -17.37 -4.20 5.61
C SER A 2 -16.09 -4.82 5.06
N ARG A 3 -15.27 -3.99 4.44
CA ARG A 3 -13.95 -4.42 3.98
C ARG A 3 -12.96 -4.31 5.13
N LYS A 4 -11.98 -5.21 5.14
CA LYS A 4 -10.89 -5.11 6.10
C LYS A 4 -10.03 -3.90 5.78
N VAL A 5 -9.66 -3.17 6.81
CA VAL A 5 -8.71 -2.06 6.70
C VAL A 5 -7.55 -2.39 7.63
N LEU A 6 -6.40 -2.69 7.05
CA LEU A 6 -5.21 -3.11 7.79
C LEU A 6 -4.00 -2.35 7.25
N GLN A 7 -2.98 -2.23 8.07
CA GLN A 7 -1.75 -1.56 7.64
C GLN A 7 -0.92 -2.48 6.77
N ILE A 8 -0.27 -1.90 5.77
CA ILE A 8 0.71 -2.59 4.93
C ILE A 8 1.96 -2.80 5.78
N GLY A 9 2.43 -4.05 5.83
CA GLY A 9 3.64 -4.42 6.52
C GLY A 9 4.79 -4.66 5.55
N TYR A 10 5.96 -4.91 6.12
CA TYR A 10 7.16 -5.22 5.35
C TYR A 10 7.87 -6.39 5.99
N GLU A 11 8.22 -7.38 5.16
CA GLU A 11 8.99 -8.55 5.60
C GLU A 11 10.42 -8.43 5.08
N PRO A 12 11.38 -8.07 5.97
CA PRO A 12 12.74 -7.79 5.52
C PRO A 12 13.51 -8.99 4.98
N GLU A 13 13.25 -10.19 5.47
CA GLU A 13 13.99 -11.37 5.00
C GLU A 13 13.69 -11.69 3.54
N ARG A 14 12.48 -11.40 3.10
CA ARG A 14 12.06 -11.64 1.73
C ARG A 14 11.93 -10.37 0.91
N ASP A 15 12.16 -9.21 1.53
CA ASP A 15 12.02 -7.90 0.90
C ASP A 15 10.63 -7.77 0.25
N ARG A 16 9.59 -8.09 1.02
CA ARG A 16 8.22 -8.11 0.53
C ARG A 16 7.32 -7.19 1.33
N LEU A 17 6.43 -6.50 0.63
CA LEU A 17 5.28 -5.88 1.26
C LEU A 17 4.25 -6.96 1.57
N THR A 18 3.58 -6.82 2.70
CA THR A 18 2.55 -7.77 3.13
C THR A 18 1.28 -7.03 3.53
N TRP A 19 0.16 -7.70 3.38
CA TRP A 19 -1.12 -7.19 3.84
C TRP A 19 -2.04 -8.38 4.17
N ASP A 20 -2.59 -8.39 5.36
CA ASP A 20 -3.49 -9.45 5.84
C ASP A 20 -2.90 -10.86 5.65
N GLY A 21 -1.60 -11.01 5.91
CA GLY A 21 -0.91 -12.29 5.75
C GLY A 21 -0.56 -12.65 4.32
N TRP A 22 -0.84 -11.79 3.35
CA TRP A 22 -0.54 -12.01 1.94
C TRP A 22 0.69 -11.22 1.53
N ASP A 23 1.47 -11.78 0.60
CA ASP A 23 2.51 -11.02 -0.05
C ASP A 23 1.89 -10.13 -1.13
N ILE A 24 2.31 -8.88 -1.18
CA ILE A 24 1.91 -7.98 -2.25
C ILE A 24 2.89 -8.16 -3.40
N HIS A 25 2.37 -8.32 -4.61
CA HIS A 25 3.19 -8.52 -5.81
C HIS A 25 3.27 -7.25 -6.63
N CYS A 26 4.32 -7.14 -7.45
CA CYS A 26 4.47 -6.02 -8.38
C CYS A 26 3.25 -5.92 -9.29
N GLY A 27 2.74 -4.71 -9.46
CA GLY A 27 1.56 -4.45 -10.28
C GLY A 27 0.24 -4.64 -9.57
N GLN A 28 0.25 -5.17 -8.35
CA GLN A 28 -0.98 -5.35 -7.59
C GLN A 28 -1.53 -4.00 -7.15
N GLY A 29 -2.85 -3.81 -7.32
CA GLY A 29 -3.53 -2.59 -6.92
C GLY A 29 -4.30 -2.75 -5.64
N MET A 30 -4.30 -1.74 -4.82
CA MET A 30 -5.12 -1.66 -3.60
C MET A 30 -5.54 -0.22 -3.37
N ASP A 31 -6.58 -0.04 -2.57
CA ASP A 31 -6.91 1.28 -2.05
C ASP A 31 -6.09 1.54 -0.80
N VAL A 32 -5.40 2.67 -0.75
CA VAL A 32 -4.63 3.07 0.42
C VAL A 32 -5.11 4.43 0.91
N LEU A 33 -4.94 4.66 2.21
CA LEU A 33 -5.25 5.94 2.82
C LEU A 33 -3.98 6.79 2.81
N LEU A 34 -3.92 7.72 1.86
CA LEU A 34 -2.76 8.60 1.75
C LEU A 34 -2.88 9.75 2.75
N PRO A 35 -1.76 10.17 3.34
CA PRO A 35 -1.78 11.32 4.23
C PRO A 35 -2.27 12.57 3.50
N ASP A 36 -3.13 13.33 4.16
CA ASP A 36 -3.64 14.57 3.63
C ASP A 36 -3.47 15.64 4.72
N ARG A 37 -2.96 16.79 4.34
CA ARG A 37 -2.70 17.86 5.31
C ARG A 37 -3.97 18.41 5.93
N LEU A 38 -5.06 18.40 5.19
CA LEU A 38 -6.29 19.05 5.61
C LEU A 38 -7.26 18.10 6.30
N ASP A 39 -7.40 16.90 5.77
CA ASP A 39 -8.46 15.99 6.19
C ASP A 39 -7.96 14.73 6.88
N GLY A 40 -6.65 14.58 7.07
CA GLY A 40 -6.09 13.42 7.74
C GLY A 40 -5.95 12.19 6.85
N GLY A 41 -6.47 12.23 5.63
CA GLY A 41 -6.27 11.13 4.70
C GLY A 41 -7.27 11.11 3.56
N THR A 42 -6.81 10.58 2.44
CA THR A 42 -7.64 10.41 1.23
C THR A 42 -7.42 9.00 0.71
N TRP A 43 -8.51 8.27 0.49
CA TRP A 43 -8.44 6.94 -0.12
C TRP A 43 -8.15 7.05 -1.60
N ARG A 44 -7.11 6.35 -2.07
CA ARG A 44 -6.73 6.30 -3.48
C ARG A 44 -6.39 4.89 -3.88
N THR A 45 -6.76 4.52 -5.10
CA THR A 45 -6.30 3.26 -5.68
C THR A 45 -4.91 3.48 -6.22
N VAL A 46 -3.97 2.65 -5.78
CA VAL A 46 -2.57 2.71 -6.21
C VAL A 46 -2.11 1.32 -6.64
N SER A 47 -1.02 1.27 -7.38
CA SER A 47 -0.31 0.03 -7.63
C SER A 47 1.01 0.05 -6.87
N PHE A 48 1.58 -1.13 -6.66
CA PHE A 48 2.85 -1.28 -5.96
C PHE A 48 3.87 -1.83 -6.94
N GLU A 49 5.05 -1.21 -6.97
CA GLU A 49 6.14 -1.60 -7.84
C GLU A 49 7.44 -1.69 -7.03
N TYR A 50 8.38 -2.44 -7.54
CA TYR A 50 9.68 -2.62 -6.92
C TYR A 50 10.78 -2.26 -7.92
N ASN A 51 11.71 -1.38 -7.52
CA ASN A 51 12.74 -0.87 -8.41
C ASN A 51 14.13 -1.45 -8.13
N ASP A 52 14.20 -2.64 -7.55
CA ASP A 52 15.41 -3.33 -7.11
C ASP A 52 16.05 -2.76 -5.84
N GLU A 53 15.51 -1.69 -5.31
CA GLU A 53 15.97 -1.11 -4.05
C GLU A 53 14.85 -0.97 -3.05
N GLU A 54 13.68 -0.52 -3.48
CA GLU A 54 12.57 -0.29 -2.58
C GLU A 54 11.23 -0.47 -3.27
N TRP A 55 10.22 -0.70 -2.47
CA TRP A 55 8.84 -0.69 -2.92
C TRP A 55 8.35 0.75 -2.99
N TYR A 56 7.57 1.05 -4.00
CA TYR A 56 7.03 2.40 -4.18
C TYR A 56 5.67 2.34 -4.87
N MET A 57 5.00 3.48 -4.86
CA MET A 57 3.71 3.65 -5.53
C MET A 57 3.89 4.65 -6.66
N PRO A 58 3.78 4.23 -7.94
CA PRO A 58 3.90 5.15 -9.07
C PRO A 58 2.92 6.33 -8.94
N GLY A 59 3.41 7.53 -9.20
CA GLY A 59 2.60 8.74 -9.07
C GLY A 59 2.59 9.35 -7.68
N HIS A 60 3.21 8.69 -6.70
CA HIS A 60 3.26 9.18 -5.31
C HIS A 60 4.69 9.13 -4.78
N PRO A 61 5.60 9.92 -5.38
CA PRO A 61 7.00 9.91 -4.95
C PRO A 61 7.13 10.41 -3.52
N GLY A 62 8.05 9.80 -2.79
CA GLY A 62 8.30 10.19 -1.41
C GLY A 62 7.33 9.61 -0.39
N VAL A 63 6.33 8.85 -0.82
CA VAL A 63 5.40 8.19 0.09
C VAL A 63 5.72 6.71 0.12
N SER A 64 6.13 6.21 1.30
CA SER A 64 6.38 4.77 1.46
C SER A 64 5.04 4.04 1.62
N PRO A 65 4.86 2.89 0.96
CA PRO A 65 3.67 2.08 1.20
C PRO A 65 3.65 1.42 2.58
N VAL A 66 4.80 1.24 3.22
CA VAL A 66 4.88 0.56 4.51
C VAL A 66 4.19 1.39 5.58
N GLY A 67 3.27 0.77 6.30
CA GLY A 67 2.54 1.43 7.39
C GLY A 67 1.26 2.13 6.97
N LEU A 68 1.00 2.27 5.67
CA LEU A 68 -0.24 2.87 5.22
C LEU A 68 -1.42 1.94 5.49
N TRP A 69 -2.56 2.51 5.84
CA TRP A 69 -3.80 1.77 5.92
C TRP A 69 -4.26 1.44 4.52
N ALA A 70 -4.65 0.20 4.31
CA ALA A 70 -5.03 -0.29 3.00
C ALA A 70 -6.22 -1.24 3.09
N ARG A 71 -6.90 -1.38 1.97
CA ARG A 71 -8.02 -2.30 1.82
C ARG A 71 -8.03 -2.81 0.38
N GLU A 72 -8.68 -3.94 0.17
CA GLU A 72 -8.80 -4.47 -1.18
C GLU A 72 -9.51 -3.46 -2.08
N ARG A 73 -9.05 -3.40 -3.35
CA ARG A 73 -9.64 -2.49 -4.32
C ARG A 73 -11.10 -2.87 -4.54
N GLN A 74 -11.94 -1.85 -4.56
CA GLN A 74 -13.35 -2.03 -4.84
C GLN A 74 -13.58 -1.87 -6.34
N ASP A 75 -14.16 -2.88 -6.93
CA ASP A 75 -14.49 -2.84 -8.36
C ASP A 75 -15.84 -2.17 -8.61
#